data_70802915840f5af773fe1d7d1991dee8
#
_entry.id   70802915840f5af773fe1d7d1991dee8
#
_cell.length_a   1.000
_cell.length_b   1.000
_cell.length_c   1.000
_cell.angle_alpha   90.00
_cell.angle_beta   90.00
_cell.angle_gamma   90.00
#
_symmetry.space_group_name_H-M   'P 1'
#
loop_
_entity.id
_entity.type
_entity.pdbx_description
1 polymer ?
#
loop_
_entity_poly.entity_id
_entity_poly.type
_entity_poly.pdbx_seq_one_letter_code
_entity_poly.pdbx_strand_id
1 'polypeptide(L)'
;MAQTYHHGDFPAGPVLEAKARSGRTVSVCIPARDEGSTVGSVVRAVVQPFLARHGGNGLVDEVIVLNDGSLDDTAEQARDAGASVVAGPAGDGGKGQAMAAALAASAGDVVAFLDADVANTTPAFVTGLLGPLLTTDHVALVKGFYTRPLHGDPTGGGRVTELVARPVLELLFPGLSWVRQPLAGETAAHRWVFEKLGFAGGYGVELGLLIDVAQQLGADRLAQVDLGERIHRNRPLHELQPQAVDVLRAALERVPPTARP
;
A
#
# COMPACT_ATOMS: atom_id res chain seq x y z
N MET A 1 12.24 18.12 -3.14
CA MET A 1 13.21 17.17 -2.55
C MET A 1 12.49 15.90 -2.16
N ALA A 2 13.15 14.73 -2.26
CA ALA A 2 12.58 13.46 -1.79
C ALA A 2 12.19 13.55 -0.30
N GLN A 3 10.94 13.20 0.02
CA GLN A 3 10.43 13.27 1.38
C GLN A 3 10.48 11.88 2.02
N THR A 4 11.38 11.70 2.98
CA THR A 4 11.51 10.44 3.73
C THR A 4 11.25 10.71 5.20
N TYR A 5 10.35 9.96 5.79
CA TYR A 5 9.91 10.06 7.17
C TYR A 5 10.12 8.74 7.91
N HIS A 6 9.99 8.78 9.23
CA HIS A 6 9.85 7.62 10.09
C HIS A 6 8.44 7.60 10.69
N HIS A 7 7.84 6.44 10.91
CA HIS A 7 6.49 6.34 11.47
C HIS A 7 6.35 7.07 12.83
N GLY A 8 7.43 7.14 13.61
CA GLY A 8 7.48 7.88 14.87
C GLY A 8 7.32 9.39 14.74
N ASP A 9 7.49 9.96 13.55
CA ASP A 9 7.25 11.38 13.26
C ASP A 9 5.75 11.71 13.28
N PHE A 10 4.88 10.68 13.23
CA PHE A 10 3.44 10.79 13.13
C PHE A 10 2.72 10.09 14.29
N PRO A 11 2.83 10.58 15.53
CA PRO A 11 2.06 10.04 16.65
C PRO A 11 0.56 10.22 16.43
N ALA A 12 -0.24 9.27 16.92
CA ALA A 12 -1.67 9.17 16.63
C ALA A 12 -2.48 10.43 16.97
N GLY A 13 -2.18 11.09 18.10
CA GLY A 13 -2.91 12.31 18.53
C GLY A 13 -2.83 13.44 17.51
N PRO A 14 -1.62 13.93 17.15
CA PRO A 14 -1.43 14.97 16.13
C PRO A 14 -2.02 14.61 14.76
N VAL A 15 -1.94 13.33 14.34
CA VAL A 15 -2.53 12.88 13.06
C VAL A 15 -4.07 12.92 13.11
N LEU A 16 -4.67 12.51 14.24
CA LEU A 16 -6.11 12.60 14.45
C LEU A 16 -6.60 14.07 14.45
N GLU A 17 -5.86 14.97 15.10
CA GLU A 17 -6.16 16.40 15.08
C GLU A 17 -6.06 16.98 13.65
N ALA A 18 -5.06 16.57 12.88
CA ALA A 18 -4.90 17.01 11.49
C ALA A 18 -6.07 16.50 10.63
N LYS A 19 -6.49 15.24 10.81
CA LYS A 19 -7.70 14.71 10.15
C LYS A 19 -8.94 15.57 10.50
N ALA A 20 -9.17 15.83 11.79
CA ALA A 20 -10.31 16.61 12.24
C ALA A 20 -10.33 18.03 11.64
N ARG A 21 -9.17 18.69 11.56
CA ARG A 21 -9.04 20.01 10.93
C ARG A 21 -9.29 19.98 9.43
N SER A 22 -8.87 18.92 8.74
CA SER A 22 -9.04 18.80 7.28
C SER A 22 -10.46 18.48 6.87
N GLY A 23 -11.28 17.92 7.76
CA GLY A 23 -12.62 17.41 7.46
C GLY A 23 -12.65 16.20 6.53
N ARG A 24 -11.48 15.62 6.20
CA ARG A 24 -11.36 14.47 5.28
C ARG A 24 -11.77 13.17 5.95
N THR A 25 -12.37 12.30 5.16
CA THR A 25 -12.65 10.92 5.53
C THR A 25 -11.53 9.98 5.11
N VAL A 26 -11.32 8.90 5.86
CA VAL A 26 -10.23 7.94 5.65
C VAL A 26 -10.76 6.52 5.53
N SER A 27 -10.42 5.84 4.43
CA SER A 27 -10.65 4.41 4.24
C SER A 27 -9.34 3.65 4.37
N VAL A 28 -9.38 2.50 5.03
CA VAL A 28 -8.30 1.49 4.96
C VAL A 28 -8.82 0.30 4.16
N CYS A 29 -8.13 -0.01 3.07
CA CYS A 29 -8.45 -1.10 2.15
C CYS A 29 -7.40 -2.20 2.25
N ILE A 30 -7.84 -3.46 2.40
CA ILE A 30 -6.99 -4.62 2.60
C ILE A 30 -7.39 -5.68 1.55
N PRO A 31 -6.77 -5.69 0.36
CA PRO A 31 -6.95 -6.80 -0.58
C PRO A 31 -6.38 -8.09 0.02
N ALA A 32 -7.17 -9.17 0.03
CA ALA A 32 -6.80 -10.43 0.65
C ALA A 32 -7.21 -11.63 -0.22
N ARG A 33 -6.28 -12.60 -0.36
CA ARG A 33 -6.54 -13.90 -1.00
C ARG A 33 -5.81 -14.99 -0.24
N ASP A 34 -6.55 -15.89 0.40
CA ASP A 34 -6.03 -17.01 1.20
C ASP A 34 -5.08 -16.54 2.33
N GLU A 35 -5.53 -15.53 3.10
CA GLU A 35 -4.79 -14.91 4.20
C GLU A 35 -5.55 -15.01 5.55
N GLY A 36 -6.34 -16.06 5.74
CA GLY A 36 -7.11 -16.28 6.98
C GLY A 36 -6.27 -16.27 8.25
N SER A 37 -5.01 -16.71 8.16
CA SER A 37 -4.09 -16.74 9.30
C SER A 37 -3.61 -15.36 9.78
N THR A 38 -3.66 -14.33 8.95
CA THR A 38 -3.05 -13.00 9.20
C THR A 38 -4.03 -11.86 9.11
N VAL A 39 -5.02 -11.90 8.20
CA VAL A 39 -5.94 -10.79 7.92
C VAL A 39 -6.63 -10.27 9.18
N GLY A 40 -7.05 -11.15 10.09
CA GLY A 40 -7.72 -10.76 11.35
C GLY A 40 -6.82 -9.91 12.25
N SER A 41 -5.52 -10.20 12.34
CA SER A 41 -4.57 -9.39 13.10
C SER A 41 -4.31 -8.03 12.45
N VAL A 42 -4.18 -7.99 11.12
CA VAL A 42 -4.04 -6.72 10.35
C VAL A 42 -5.26 -5.83 10.57
N VAL A 43 -6.47 -6.37 10.44
CA VAL A 43 -7.71 -5.62 10.67
C VAL A 43 -7.78 -5.09 12.11
N ARG A 44 -7.50 -5.92 13.11
CA ARG A 44 -7.55 -5.49 14.53
C ARG A 44 -6.54 -4.37 14.83
N ALA A 45 -5.36 -4.37 14.22
CA ALA A 45 -4.37 -3.30 14.38
C ALA A 45 -4.88 -1.93 13.90
N VAL A 46 -5.87 -1.91 13.01
CA VAL A 46 -6.53 -0.69 12.50
C VAL A 46 -7.81 -0.37 13.29
N VAL A 47 -8.70 -1.37 13.41
CA VAL A 47 -10.06 -1.19 13.97
C VAL A 47 -10.03 -0.78 15.43
N GLN A 48 -9.22 -1.47 16.26
CA GLN A 48 -9.22 -1.25 17.70
C GLN A 48 -8.78 0.18 18.08
N PRO A 49 -7.66 0.72 17.52
CA PRO A 49 -7.19 2.05 17.91
C PRO A 49 -7.83 3.19 17.14
N PHE A 50 -8.32 2.96 15.92
CA PHE A 50 -8.55 4.05 14.97
C PHE A 50 -9.95 4.13 14.37
N LEU A 51 -10.72 3.03 14.33
CA LEU A 51 -12.03 3.07 13.70
C LEU A 51 -13.00 3.95 14.51
N ALA A 52 -13.62 4.91 13.83
CA ALA A 52 -14.67 5.74 14.40
C ALA A 52 -15.84 4.86 14.88
N ARG A 53 -16.23 4.99 16.17
CA ARG A 53 -17.33 4.24 16.76
C ARG A 53 -18.50 5.21 17.07
N HIS A 54 -19.69 4.90 16.57
CA HIS A 54 -20.96 5.56 16.96
C HIS A 54 -20.90 7.10 16.96
N GLY A 55 -20.36 7.70 15.86
CA GLY A 55 -20.27 9.16 15.73
C GLY A 55 -19.11 9.82 16.49
N GLY A 56 -18.16 9.01 17.01
CA GLY A 56 -16.91 9.50 17.59
C GLY A 56 -15.87 9.86 16.52
N ASN A 57 -14.88 10.69 16.89
CA ASN A 57 -13.76 11.05 16.02
C ASN A 57 -12.72 9.91 16.00
N GLY A 58 -12.80 9.04 14.99
CA GLY A 58 -11.73 8.07 14.69
C GLY A 58 -10.75 8.60 13.64
N LEU A 59 -9.52 8.08 13.62
CA LEU A 59 -8.58 8.36 12.53
C LEU A 59 -9.03 7.68 11.22
N VAL A 60 -9.69 6.54 11.31
CA VAL A 60 -10.21 5.75 10.19
C VAL A 60 -11.74 5.73 10.27
N ASP A 61 -12.41 5.99 9.16
CA ASP A 61 -13.87 6.01 9.08
C ASP A 61 -14.43 4.67 8.65
N GLU A 62 -13.67 3.90 7.83
CA GLU A 62 -14.05 2.56 7.40
C GLU A 62 -12.83 1.67 7.17
N VAL A 63 -13.01 0.36 7.38
CA VAL A 63 -12.05 -0.68 7.04
C VAL A 63 -12.73 -1.69 6.14
N ILE A 64 -12.17 -1.87 4.94
CA ILE A 64 -12.69 -2.75 3.90
C ILE A 64 -11.68 -3.84 3.61
N VAL A 65 -12.06 -5.09 3.77
CA VAL A 65 -11.32 -6.22 3.26
C VAL A 65 -11.95 -6.66 1.94
N LEU A 66 -11.17 -6.58 0.86
CA LEU A 66 -11.58 -7.13 -0.42
C LEU A 66 -11.13 -8.60 -0.47
N ASN A 67 -12.09 -9.50 -0.40
CA ASN A 67 -11.86 -10.94 -0.54
C ASN A 67 -11.78 -11.33 -2.02
N ASP A 68 -10.56 -11.51 -2.52
CA ASP A 68 -10.26 -11.82 -3.93
C ASP A 68 -10.36 -13.33 -4.21
N GLY A 69 -11.53 -13.91 -3.92
CA GLY A 69 -11.82 -15.32 -4.20
C GLY A 69 -11.07 -16.29 -3.29
N SER A 70 -10.86 -15.97 -2.01
CA SER A 70 -10.24 -16.88 -1.04
C SER A 70 -11.05 -18.17 -0.88
N LEU A 71 -10.33 -19.28 -0.72
CA LEU A 71 -10.90 -20.60 -0.47
C LEU A 71 -10.86 -21.01 1.02
N ASP A 72 -10.12 -20.23 1.82
CA ASP A 72 -9.98 -20.40 3.26
C ASP A 72 -10.96 -19.49 4.05
N ASP A 73 -10.78 -19.38 5.36
CA ASP A 73 -11.61 -18.59 6.27
C ASP A 73 -11.28 -17.08 6.28
N THR A 74 -10.52 -16.56 5.29
CA THR A 74 -10.11 -15.14 5.19
C THR A 74 -11.29 -14.18 5.43
N ALA A 75 -12.42 -14.40 4.75
CA ALA A 75 -13.57 -13.52 4.85
C ALA A 75 -14.23 -13.53 6.25
N GLU A 76 -14.26 -14.68 6.91
CA GLU A 76 -14.79 -14.84 8.28
C GLU A 76 -13.88 -14.12 9.27
N GLN A 77 -12.57 -14.40 9.23
CA GLN A 77 -11.56 -13.76 10.09
C GLN A 77 -11.56 -12.23 9.97
N ALA A 78 -11.77 -11.70 8.77
CA ALA A 78 -11.86 -10.26 8.55
C ALA A 78 -13.12 -9.64 9.19
N ARG A 79 -14.29 -10.30 9.04
CA ARG A 79 -15.56 -9.82 9.66
C ARG A 79 -15.47 -9.86 11.19
N ASP A 80 -14.96 -10.95 11.74
CA ASP A 80 -14.81 -11.12 13.19
C ASP A 80 -13.85 -10.08 13.80
N ALA A 81 -12.88 -9.63 13.00
CA ALA A 81 -11.98 -8.56 13.40
C ALA A 81 -12.59 -7.14 13.27
N GLY A 82 -13.77 -7.00 12.66
CA GLY A 82 -14.54 -5.76 12.57
C GLY A 82 -14.44 -5.02 11.24
N ALA A 83 -13.96 -5.65 10.17
CA ALA A 83 -13.96 -5.06 8.83
C ALA A 83 -15.26 -5.33 8.08
N SER A 84 -15.60 -4.43 7.15
CA SER A 84 -16.55 -4.71 6.10
C SER A 84 -15.88 -5.59 5.03
N VAL A 85 -16.50 -6.70 4.66
CA VAL A 85 -15.93 -7.61 3.66
C VAL A 85 -16.71 -7.51 2.35
N VAL A 86 -16.01 -7.22 1.28
CA VAL A 86 -16.53 -7.11 -0.09
C VAL A 86 -15.93 -8.21 -0.95
N ALA A 87 -16.74 -8.85 -1.78
CA ALA A 87 -16.24 -9.83 -2.74
C ALA A 87 -15.49 -9.13 -3.88
N GLY A 88 -14.33 -9.67 -4.23
CA GLY A 88 -13.56 -9.24 -5.39
C GLY A 88 -14.25 -9.57 -6.71
N PRO A 89 -13.78 -8.99 -7.82
CA PRO A 89 -14.28 -9.30 -9.15
C PRO A 89 -14.00 -10.78 -9.49
N ALA A 90 -14.86 -11.38 -10.30
CA ALA A 90 -14.64 -12.74 -10.77
C ALA A 90 -13.41 -12.81 -11.70
N GLY A 91 -12.54 -13.80 -11.51
CA GLY A 91 -11.37 -14.09 -12.35
C GLY A 91 -10.04 -13.75 -11.71
N ASP A 92 -8.95 -14.07 -12.40
CA ASP A 92 -7.58 -13.86 -11.93
C ASP A 92 -7.01 -12.49 -12.31
N GLY A 93 -7.71 -11.41 -11.93
CA GLY A 93 -7.31 -10.04 -12.27
C GLY A 93 -6.05 -9.53 -11.55
N GLY A 94 -5.61 -10.25 -10.54
CA GLY A 94 -4.42 -9.93 -9.76
C GLY A 94 -4.60 -8.71 -8.85
N LYS A 95 -3.51 -8.34 -8.18
CA LYS A 95 -3.51 -7.31 -7.12
C LYS A 95 -4.06 -5.95 -7.57
N GLY A 96 -3.73 -5.51 -8.78
CA GLY A 96 -4.21 -4.21 -9.28
C GLY A 96 -5.72 -4.15 -9.42
N GLN A 97 -6.37 -5.22 -9.89
CA GLN A 97 -7.85 -5.27 -9.98
C GLN A 97 -8.48 -5.34 -8.59
N ALA A 98 -7.88 -6.09 -7.66
CA ALA A 98 -8.33 -6.13 -6.28
C ALA A 98 -8.25 -4.75 -5.61
N MET A 99 -7.17 -3.99 -5.83
CA MET A 99 -7.04 -2.60 -5.35
C MET A 99 -8.08 -1.68 -5.97
N ALA A 100 -8.35 -1.79 -7.27
CA ALA A 100 -9.38 -1.01 -7.96
C ALA A 100 -10.78 -1.29 -7.38
N ALA A 101 -11.10 -2.56 -7.16
CA ALA A 101 -12.39 -2.96 -6.58
C ALA A 101 -12.53 -2.49 -5.13
N ALA A 102 -11.46 -2.54 -4.33
CA ALA A 102 -11.45 -2.02 -2.96
C ALA A 102 -11.63 -0.49 -2.93
N LEU A 103 -10.98 0.24 -3.83
CA LEU A 103 -11.20 1.67 -4.00
C LEU A 103 -12.67 1.98 -4.34
N ALA A 104 -13.25 1.26 -5.29
CA ALA A 104 -14.64 1.46 -5.70
C ALA A 104 -15.65 1.16 -4.57
N ALA A 105 -15.31 0.23 -3.68
CA ALA A 105 -16.14 -0.13 -2.52
C ALA A 105 -15.97 0.83 -1.33
N SER A 106 -14.95 1.69 -1.35
CA SER A 106 -14.63 2.64 -0.27
C SER A 106 -15.16 4.04 -0.57
N ALA A 107 -15.29 4.89 0.45
CA ALA A 107 -15.84 6.26 0.34
C ALA A 107 -14.89 7.37 0.85
N GLY A 108 -13.75 7.01 1.48
CA GLY A 108 -12.86 7.99 2.09
C GLY A 108 -12.15 8.90 1.07
N ASP A 109 -11.92 10.15 1.43
CA ASP A 109 -11.13 11.13 0.66
C ASP A 109 -9.64 10.78 0.60
N VAL A 110 -9.17 10.08 1.64
CA VAL A 110 -7.82 9.50 1.74
C VAL A 110 -7.97 8.00 1.87
N VAL A 111 -7.23 7.26 1.06
CA VAL A 111 -7.28 5.79 1.04
C VAL A 111 -5.91 5.23 1.34
N ALA A 112 -5.83 4.36 2.33
CA ALA A 112 -4.62 3.59 2.63
C ALA A 112 -4.85 2.11 2.27
N PHE A 113 -3.90 1.54 1.52
CA PHE A 113 -3.83 0.10 1.27
C PHE A 113 -2.84 -0.54 2.24
N LEU A 114 -3.23 -1.67 2.80
CA LEU A 114 -2.37 -2.55 3.61
C LEU A 114 -2.39 -3.95 3.03
N ASP A 115 -1.25 -4.63 3.08
CA ASP A 115 -1.18 -6.05 2.72
C ASP A 115 -1.79 -6.92 3.84
N ALA A 116 -2.51 -7.97 3.47
CA ALA A 116 -3.20 -8.87 4.39
C ALA A 116 -2.28 -9.92 5.03
N ASP A 117 -1.07 -10.15 4.48
CA ASP A 117 -0.11 -11.19 4.87
C ASP A 117 0.93 -10.75 5.91
N VAL A 118 0.76 -9.56 6.52
CA VAL A 118 1.71 -9.00 7.49
C VAL A 118 1.40 -9.47 8.90
N ALA A 119 2.30 -10.27 9.48
CA ALA A 119 2.09 -10.86 10.80
C ALA A 119 2.27 -9.87 11.97
N ASN A 120 3.03 -8.80 11.76
CA ASN A 120 3.38 -7.81 12.79
C ASN A 120 2.88 -6.39 12.48
N THR A 121 1.75 -6.26 11.80
CA THR A 121 1.10 -4.97 11.58
C THR A 121 0.80 -4.28 12.92
N THR A 122 1.21 -3.02 13.03
CA THR A 122 0.96 -2.19 14.20
C THR A 122 0.20 -0.92 13.83
N PRO A 123 -0.42 -0.21 14.78
CA PRO A 123 -1.04 1.09 14.54
C PRO A 123 -0.12 2.11 13.87
N ALA A 124 1.19 2.00 14.07
CA ALA A 124 2.18 2.88 13.47
C ALA A 124 2.24 2.78 11.92
N PHE A 125 1.85 1.64 11.35
CA PHE A 125 1.71 1.51 9.88
C PHE A 125 0.65 2.48 9.35
N VAL A 126 -0.47 2.59 10.03
CA VAL A 126 -1.58 3.47 9.64
C VAL A 126 -1.22 4.93 9.83
N THR A 127 -0.71 5.32 11.01
CA THR A 127 -0.36 6.71 11.29
C THR A 127 0.81 7.17 10.42
N GLY A 128 1.79 6.30 10.16
CA GLY A 128 2.91 6.59 9.28
C GLY A 128 2.47 6.86 7.84
N LEU A 129 1.56 6.06 7.29
CA LEU A 129 1.04 6.27 5.94
C LEU A 129 0.13 7.49 5.82
N LEU A 130 -0.74 7.72 6.80
CA LEU A 130 -1.71 8.82 6.77
C LEU A 130 -1.10 10.16 7.19
N GLY A 131 -0.09 10.14 8.06
CA GLY A 131 0.52 11.34 8.62
C GLY A 131 0.94 12.37 7.58
N PRO A 132 1.81 12.04 6.60
CA PRO A 132 2.22 12.99 5.58
C PRO A 132 1.05 13.58 4.77
N LEU A 133 0.03 12.77 4.45
CA LEU A 133 -1.14 13.19 3.66
C LEU A 133 -2.08 14.15 4.43
N LEU A 134 -2.14 13.99 5.74
CA LEU A 134 -3.04 14.79 6.59
C LEU A 134 -2.37 16.03 7.17
N THR A 135 -1.04 16.05 7.21
CA THR A 135 -0.28 17.17 7.82
C THR A 135 0.40 18.07 6.80
N THR A 136 0.50 17.65 5.53
CA THR A 136 1.11 18.46 4.46
C THR A 136 0.23 18.44 3.21
N ASP A 137 -0.01 19.60 2.59
CA ASP A 137 -0.82 19.70 1.36
C ASP A 137 -0.04 19.30 0.10
N HIS A 138 1.27 19.16 0.21
CA HIS A 138 2.13 18.90 -0.94
C HIS A 138 2.19 17.42 -1.31
N VAL A 139 2.10 16.51 -0.34
CA VAL A 139 2.19 15.07 -0.57
C VAL A 139 0.91 14.53 -1.21
N ALA A 140 1.04 13.81 -2.30
CA ALA A 140 -0.08 13.19 -3.01
C ALA A 140 -0.13 11.67 -2.77
N LEU A 141 1.03 11.02 -2.63
CA LEU A 141 1.16 9.59 -2.40
C LEU A 141 2.29 9.29 -1.42
N VAL A 142 2.03 8.38 -0.48
CA VAL A 142 2.98 7.86 0.51
C VAL A 142 3.20 6.37 0.27
N LYS A 143 4.47 5.95 0.23
CA LYS A 143 4.89 4.54 0.19
C LYS A 143 5.51 4.15 1.53
N GLY A 144 5.09 3.01 2.07
CA GLY A 144 5.81 2.38 3.17
C GLY A 144 7.13 1.77 2.71
N PHE A 145 8.12 1.74 3.58
CA PHE A 145 9.28 0.86 3.47
C PHE A 145 9.65 0.30 4.85
N TYR A 146 10.36 -0.79 4.88
CA TYR A 146 10.67 -1.53 6.11
C TYR A 146 11.83 -2.49 5.88
N THR A 147 12.45 -2.98 6.95
CA THR A 147 13.36 -4.12 6.87
C THR A 147 12.56 -5.41 6.68
N ARG A 148 13.11 -6.35 5.89
CA ARG A 148 12.49 -7.66 5.59
C ARG A 148 13.49 -8.77 5.94
N PRO A 149 13.51 -9.27 7.17
CA PRO A 149 14.40 -10.36 7.53
C PRO A 149 14.07 -11.65 6.77
N LEU A 150 15.10 -12.34 6.33
CA LEU A 150 14.99 -13.66 5.69
C LEU A 150 16.09 -14.58 6.19
N HIS A 151 15.76 -15.70 6.81
CA HIS A 151 16.70 -16.70 7.33
C HIS A 151 17.81 -16.12 8.23
N GLY A 152 17.47 -15.10 9.05
CA GLY A 152 18.45 -14.44 9.93
C GLY A 152 19.24 -13.29 9.29
N ASP A 153 19.11 -13.07 8.00
CA ASP A 153 19.62 -11.87 7.32
C ASP A 153 18.56 -10.77 7.36
N PRO A 154 18.85 -9.61 8.00
CA PRO A 154 17.91 -8.49 8.07
C PRO A 154 17.51 -7.92 6.71
N THR A 155 18.32 -8.16 5.67
CA THR A 155 18.16 -7.59 4.33
C THR A 155 17.81 -8.62 3.25
N GLY A 156 17.69 -9.89 3.61
CA GLY A 156 17.52 -11.00 2.64
C GLY A 156 16.17 -11.05 1.93
N GLY A 157 15.16 -10.33 2.40
CA GLY A 157 13.82 -10.24 1.79
C GLY A 157 13.73 -9.27 0.62
N GLY A 158 12.59 -9.27 -0.08
CA GLY A 158 12.32 -8.31 -1.16
C GLY A 158 13.10 -8.55 -2.45
N ARG A 159 13.35 -9.80 -2.82
CA ARG A 159 14.18 -10.18 -3.98
C ARG A 159 13.76 -9.54 -5.30
N VAL A 160 12.45 -9.44 -5.61
CA VAL A 160 11.97 -8.75 -6.82
C VAL A 160 12.23 -7.24 -6.71
N THR A 161 12.11 -6.66 -5.53
CA THR A 161 12.48 -5.26 -5.29
C THR A 161 13.94 -5.00 -5.63
N GLU A 162 14.86 -5.80 -5.04
CA GLU A 162 16.30 -5.57 -5.18
C GLU A 162 16.85 -5.94 -6.57
N LEU A 163 16.33 -7.03 -7.18
CA LEU A 163 16.88 -7.57 -8.43
C LEU A 163 16.15 -7.04 -9.68
N VAL A 164 14.97 -6.47 -9.55
CA VAL A 164 14.17 -6.00 -10.68
C VAL A 164 13.76 -4.54 -10.51
N ALA A 165 12.94 -4.21 -9.51
CA ALA A 165 12.31 -2.90 -9.45
C ALA A 165 13.32 -1.75 -9.24
N ARG A 166 14.27 -1.89 -8.32
CA ARG A 166 15.30 -0.86 -8.07
C ARG A 166 16.23 -0.66 -9.26
N PRO A 167 16.82 -1.71 -9.88
CA PRO A 167 17.60 -1.54 -11.11
C PRO A 167 16.81 -0.89 -12.25
N VAL A 168 15.55 -1.25 -12.42
CA VAL A 168 14.67 -0.64 -13.44
C VAL A 168 14.46 0.85 -13.16
N LEU A 169 14.21 1.23 -11.90
CA LEU A 169 14.08 2.65 -11.54
C LEU A 169 15.38 3.42 -11.77
N GLU A 170 16.52 2.86 -11.41
CA GLU A 170 17.82 3.50 -11.59
C GLU A 170 18.13 3.75 -13.07
N LEU A 171 17.84 2.76 -13.94
CA LEU A 171 18.17 2.83 -15.36
C LEU A 171 17.16 3.64 -16.17
N LEU A 172 15.86 3.50 -15.90
CA LEU A 172 14.80 4.04 -16.74
C LEU A 172 14.07 5.24 -16.11
N PHE A 173 14.12 5.38 -14.79
CA PHE A 173 13.44 6.44 -14.03
C PHE A 173 14.34 6.99 -12.91
N PRO A 174 15.53 7.56 -13.24
CA PRO A 174 16.53 7.92 -12.22
C PRO A 174 16.03 8.92 -11.18
N GLY A 175 15.02 9.72 -11.49
CA GLY A 175 14.35 10.60 -10.53
C GLY A 175 13.61 9.86 -9.40
N LEU A 176 13.45 8.54 -9.50
CA LEU A 176 12.80 7.67 -8.51
C LEU A 176 13.77 6.71 -7.81
N SER A 177 15.07 6.73 -8.12
CA SER A 177 16.07 5.83 -7.53
C SER A 177 16.21 5.95 -6.00
N TRP A 178 15.72 7.04 -5.41
CA TRP A 178 15.69 7.27 -3.97
C TRP A 178 14.63 6.44 -3.24
N VAL A 179 13.63 5.89 -3.95
CA VAL A 179 12.56 5.08 -3.35
C VAL A 179 13.13 3.73 -2.94
N ARG A 180 13.09 3.45 -1.63
CA ARG A 180 13.71 2.26 -1.05
C ARG A 180 12.98 0.97 -1.40
N GLN A 181 11.64 0.98 -1.30
CA GLN A 181 10.82 -0.21 -1.59
C GLN A 181 9.65 0.14 -2.54
N PRO A 182 9.94 0.25 -3.84
CA PRO A 182 8.93 0.61 -4.84
C PRO A 182 7.76 -0.38 -4.93
N LEU A 183 7.96 -1.64 -4.53
CA LEU A 183 6.95 -2.70 -4.53
C LEU A 183 6.28 -2.91 -3.18
N ALA A 184 6.42 -2.00 -2.20
CA ALA A 184 5.68 -2.10 -0.95
C ALA A 184 4.18 -1.98 -1.22
N GLY A 185 3.38 -2.88 -0.64
CA GLY A 185 1.92 -2.84 -0.74
C GLY A 185 1.30 -1.77 0.16
N GLU A 186 1.98 -1.45 1.26
CA GLU A 186 1.59 -0.38 2.18
C GLU A 186 1.75 0.97 1.49
N THR A 187 0.62 1.52 1.05
CA THR A 187 0.57 2.74 0.23
C THR A 187 -0.67 3.54 0.61
N ALA A 188 -0.54 4.86 0.73
CA ALA A 188 -1.70 5.74 0.91
C ALA A 188 -1.64 6.93 -0.04
N ALA A 189 -2.80 7.40 -0.46
CA ALA A 189 -2.92 8.60 -1.29
C ALA A 189 -4.27 9.27 -1.07
N HIS A 190 -4.39 10.50 -1.54
CA HIS A 190 -5.71 11.08 -1.78
C HIS A 190 -6.45 10.27 -2.82
N ARG A 191 -7.76 10.02 -2.61
CA ARG A 191 -8.62 9.25 -3.53
C ARG A 191 -8.48 9.67 -4.99
N TRP A 192 -8.50 10.98 -5.26
CA TRP A 192 -8.40 11.52 -6.62
C TRP A 192 -7.13 11.09 -7.35
N VAL A 193 -6.05 10.77 -6.63
CA VAL A 193 -4.80 10.26 -7.23
C VAL A 193 -5.03 8.89 -7.84
N PHE A 194 -5.63 7.97 -7.07
CA PHE A 194 -5.96 6.63 -7.56
C PHE A 194 -6.98 6.66 -8.69
N GLU A 195 -8.00 7.51 -8.59
CA GLU A 195 -9.04 7.68 -9.62
C GLU A 195 -8.47 8.25 -10.92
N LYS A 196 -7.55 9.21 -10.81
CA LYS A 196 -6.90 9.84 -11.98
C LYS A 196 -5.95 8.90 -12.70
N LEU A 197 -5.14 8.15 -11.95
CA LEU A 197 -4.04 7.34 -12.50
C LEU A 197 -4.47 5.90 -12.81
N GLY A 198 -5.47 5.39 -12.07
CA GLY A 198 -5.87 3.99 -12.15
C GLY A 198 -4.83 3.05 -11.57
N PHE A 199 -5.01 1.76 -11.82
CA PHE A 199 -4.12 0.71 -11.35
C PHE A 199 -3.66 -0.15 -12.52
N ALA A 200 -2.35 -0.38 -12.62
CA ALA A 200 -1.80 -1.37 -13.53
C ALA A 200 -2.26 -2.78 -13.12
N GLY A 201 -2.37 -3.69 -14.10
CA GLY A 201 -2.74 -5.07 -13.83
C GLY A 201 -1.65 -5.85 -13.07
N GLY A 202 -2.06 -6.93 -12.41
CA GLY A 202 -1.16 -7.87 -11.76
C GLY A 202 -0.33 -7.26 -10.62
N TYR A 203 0.89 -7.76 -10.50
CA TYR A 203 1.89 -7.32 -9.50
C TYR A 203 2.71 -6.10 -9.95
N GLY A 204 2.40 -5.51 -11.11
CA GLY A 204 3.02 -4.27 -11.55
C GLY A 204 2.40 -3.00 -10.97
N VAL A 205 1.31 -3.14 -10.21
CA VAL A 205 0.48 -2.03 -9.72
C VAL A 205 1.27 -1.04 -8.87
N GLU A 206 2.10 -1.49 -7.95
CA GLU A 206 2.85 -0.62 -7.05
C GLU A 206 3.89 0.22 -7.79
N LEU A 207 4.65 -0.42 -8.70
CA LEU A 207 5.66 0.27 -9.49
C LEU A 207 5.00 1.20 -10.52
N GLY A 208 3.94 0.73 -11.18
CA GLY A 208 3.18 1.52 -12.14
C GLY A 208 2.65 2.81 -11.51
N LEU A 209 1.98 2.70 -10.37
CA LEU A 209 1.45 3.85 -9.64
C LEU A 209 2.55 4.86 -9.23
N LEU A 210 3.69 4.36 -8.76
CA LEU A 210 4.82 5.20 -8.39
C LEU A 210 5.35 6.01 -9.58
N ILE A 211 5.52 5.36 -10.74
CA ILE A 211 5.98 6.01 -11.97
C ILE A 211 4.91 7.02 -12.47
N ASP A 212 3.65 6.63 -12.46
CA ASP A 212 2.54 7.48 -12.93
C ASP A 212 2.41 8.75 -12.08
N VAL A 213 2.53 8.67 -10.74
CA VAL A 213 2.55 9.85 -9.87
C VAL A 213 3.73 10.75 -10.22
N ALA A 214 4.93 10.19 -10.36
CA ALA A 214 6.12 10.98 -10.68
C ALA A 214 6.01 11.70 -12.02
N GLN A 215 5.48 11.02 -13.04
CA GLN A 215 5.36 11.58 -14.39
C GLN A 215 4.21 12.58 -14.53
N GLN A 216 3.07 12.35 -13.88
CA GLN A 216 1.87 13.15 -14.09
C GLN A 216 1.63 14.21 -13.01
N LEU A 217 2.17 14.02 -11.80
CA LEU A 217 1.99 14.95 -10.69
C LEU A 217 3.31 15.58 -10.21
N GLY A 218 4.43 14.93 -10.48
CA GLY A 218 5.76 15.31 -10.04
C GLY A 218 6.32 14.36 -8.96
N ALA A 219 7.62 14.05 -9.06
CA ALA A 219 8.30 13.18 -8.09
C ALA A 219 8.38 13.79 -6.67
N ASP A 220 8.27 15.10 -6.56
CA ASP A 220 8.22 15.84 -5.30
C ASP A 220 6.89 15.69 -4.55
N ARG A 221 5.85 15.16 -5.22
CA ARG A 221 4.57 14.79 -4.62
C ARG A 221 4.59 13.42 -3.92
N LEU A 222 5.70 12.70 -4.05
CA LEU A 222 5.91 11.40 -3.42
C LEU A 222 6.58 11.55 -2.06
N ALA A 223 6.13 10.76 -1.08
CA ALA A 223 6.81 10.54 0.17
C ALA A 223 7.01 9.05 0.44
N GLN A 224 7.99 8.71 1.26
CA GLN A 224 8.13 7.37 1.80
C GLN A 224 8.29 7.41 3.32
N VAL A 225 7.79 6.37 3.99
CA VAL A 225 7.81 6.28 5.46
C VAL A 225 8.42 4.96 5.88
N ASP A 226 9.43 5.03 6.76
CA ASP A 226 9.96 3.85 7.44
C ASP A 226 8.92 3.32 8.44
N LEU A 227 8.43 2.12 8.20
CA LEU A 227 7.46 1.42 9.04
C LEU A 227 8.11 0.42 10.00
N GLY A 228 9.45 0.36 10.03
CA GLY A 228 10.23 -0.52 10.90
C GLY A 228 10.51 -1.88 10.26
N GLU A 229 10.01 -2.95 10.86
CA GLU A 229 10.21 -4.32 10.38
C GLU A 229 8.90 -4.93 9.89
N ARG A 230 8.96 -5.69 8.79
CA ARG A 230 7.84 -6.46 8.26
C ARG A 230 8.13 -7.95 8.29
N ILE A 231 7.28 -8.69 8.98
CA ILE A 231 7.29 -10.15 9.01
C ILE A 231 6.12 -10.63 8.15
N HIS A 232 6.44 -11.35 7.08
CA HIS A 232 5.44 -11.90 6.15
C HIS A 232 5.91 -13.26 5.59
N ARG A 233 5.01 -13.99 4.95
CA ARG A 233 5.35 -15.25 4.28
C ARG A 233 6.23 -14.99 3.07
N ASN A 234 7.42 -15.60 3.04
CA ASN A 234 8.30 -15.54 1.88
C ASN A 234 7.93 -16.62 0.87
N ARG A 235 7.71 -16.22 -0.38
CA ARG A 235 7.45 -17.14 -1.49
C ARG A 235 8.76 -17.75 -2.01
N PRO A 236 8.79 -19.00 -2.48
CA PRO A 236 9.96 -19.56 -3.13
C PRO A 236 10.29 -18.84 -4.45
N LEU A 237 11.55 -18.92 -4.88
CA LEU A 237 12.05 -18.11 -6.00
C LEU A 237 11.28 -18.35 -7.31
N HIS A 238 10.85 -19.59 -7.58
CA HIS A 238 10.11 -19.93 -8.80
C HIS A 238 8.74 -19.25 -8.89
N GLU A 239 8.12 -18.91 -7.76
CA GLU A 239 6.84 -18.18 -7.70
C GLU A 239 7.00 -16.67 -7.93
N LEU A 240 8.23 -16.17 -7.87
CA LEU A 240 8.51 -14.73 -8.05
C LEU A 240 8.64 -14.32 -9.51
N GLN A 241 8.87 -15.27 -10.43
CA GLN A 241 9.05 -14.97 -11.85
C GLN A 241 7.84 -14.25 -12.48
N PRO A 242 6.60 -14.72 -12.30
CA PRO A 242 5.43 -14.00 -12.84
C PRO A 242 5.32 -12.57 -12.29
N GLN A 243 5.61 -12.38 -11.00
CA GLN A 243 5.62 -11.06 -10.37
C GLN A 243 6.68 -10.14 -10.99
N ALA A 244 7.89 -10.67 -11.23
CA ALA A 244 8.97 -9.93 -11.87
C ALA A 244 8.60 -9.50 -13.29
N VAL A 245 7.91 -10.38 -14.06
CA VAL A 245 7.42 -10.06 -15.41
C VAL A 245 6.39 -8.92 -15.37
N ASP A 246 5.44 -8.97 -14.44
CA ASP A 246 4.43 -7.91 -14.31
C ASP A 246 5.06 -6.56 -13.95
N VAL A 247 6.04 -6.57 -13.03
CA VAL A 247 6.80 -5.37 -12.63
C VAL A 247 7.57 -4.78 -13.82
N LEU A 248 8.26 -5.63 -14.61
CA LEU A 248 8.98 -5.18 -15.81
C LEU A 248 8.02 -4.63 -16.87
N ARG A 249 6.90 -5.32 -17.11
CA ARG A 249 5.87 -4.86 -18.06
C ARG A 249 5.34 -3.49 -17.67
N ALA A 250 4.95 -3.31 -16.40
CA ALA A 250 4.44 -2.04 -15.91
C ALA A 250 5.44 -0.88 -16.09
N ALA A 251 6.73 -1.14 -15.89
CA ALA A 251 7.78 -0.14 -16.13
C ALA A 251 7.96 0.16 -17.63
N LEU A 252 8.08 -0.87 -18.47
CA LEU A 252 8.33 -0.71 -19.91
C LEU A 252 7.17 0.01 -20.64
N GLU A 253 5.94 -0.21 -20.21
CA GLU A 253 4.77 0.50 -20.74
C GLU A 253 4.83 2.02 -20.46
N ARG A 254 5.57 2.44 -19.44
CA ARG A 254 5.71 3.83 -18.98
C ARG A 254 7.00 4.51 -19.43
N VAL A 255 7.90 3.78 -20.09
CA VAL A 255 9.10 4.38 -20.67
C VAL A 255 8.71 5.23 -21.87
N PRO A 256 9.08 6.53 -21.91
CA PRO A 256 8.81 7.37 -23.08
C PRO A 256 9.42 6.79 -24.36
N PRO A 257 8.76 6.89 -25.52
CA PRO A 257 9.28 6.35 -26.78
C PRO A 257 10.70 6.81 -27.13
N THR A 258 11.07 8.01 -26.71
CA THR A 258 12.39 8.62 -26.92
C THR A 258 13.48 8.08 -25.98
N ALA A 259 13.13 7.36 -24.94
CA ALA A 259 14.05 6.79 -23.94
C ALA A 259 14.11 5.25 -24.01
N ARG A 260 13.48 4.63 -25.00
CA ARG A 260 13.61 3.18 -25.24
C ARG A 260 14.96 2.91 -25.89
N PRO A 261 15.77 1.98 -25.33
CA PRO A 261 17.05 1.61 -25.90
C PRO A 261 16.92 1.00 -27.29
#